data_b0ddf197afcb38202199f4311dee8f27
#
_entry.id   b0ddf197afcb38202199f4311dee8f27
#
_cell.length_a   1.000
_cell.length_b   1.000
_cell.length_c   1.000
_cell.angle_alpha   90.00
_cell.angle_beta   90.00
_cell.angle_gamma   90.00
#
_symmetry.space_group_name_H-M   'P 1'
#
loop_
_entity.id
_entity.type
_entity.pdbx_description
1 polymer ?
#
loop_
_entity_poly.entity_id
_entity_poly.type
_entity_poly.pdbx_seq_one_letter_code
_entity_poly.pdbx_strand_id
1 'polypeptide(L)' 'MKTKRKYFYLDDFEHRLLVGCLMTARNEYIYEDKPIEDVNELILKIIDAPSKKLRVIVKEDA' A
#
# COMPACT_ATOMS: atom_id res chain seq x y z
N MET A 1 18.85 -0.63 14.11
CA MET A 1 17.80 -0.57 13.10
C MET A 1 18.02 0.61 12.18
N LYS A 2 18.06 0.37 10.89
CA LYS A 2 18.19 1.43 9.90
C LYS A 2 16.87 1.59 9.15
N THR A 3 16.57 2.83 8.77
CA THR A 3 15.38 3.13 7.99
C THR A 3 15.83 3.67 6.64
N LYS A 4 15.35 3.06 5.58
CA LYS A 4 15.59 3.53 4.22
C LYS A 4 14.32 4.04 3.61
N ARG A 5 14.43 5.09 2.79
CA ARG A 5 13.33 5.59 1.98
C ARG A 5 13.56 5.15 0.55
N LYS A 6 12.55 4.50 -0.01
CA LYS A 6 12.57 4.08 -1.41
C LYS A 6 11.40 4.69 -2.14
N TYR A 7 11.61 4.96 -3.42
CA TYR A 7 10.57 5.48 -4.29
C TYR A 7 10.31 4.48 -5.39
N PHE A 8 9.05 4.17 -5.60
CA PHE A 8 8.62 3.30 -6.68
C PHE A 8 7.81 4.11 -7.67
N TYR A 9 8.04 3.83 -8.95
CA TYR A 9 7.25 4.41 -10.02
C TYR A 9 6.43 3.30 -10.64
N LEU A 10 5.12 3.48 -10.67
CA LEU A 10 4.20 2.48 -11.18
C LEU A 10 3.50 3.03 -12.42
N ASP A 11 3.32 2.19 -13.43
CA ASP A 11 2.46 2.53 -14.55
C ASP A 11 0.99 2.33 -14.16
N ASP A 12 0.07 2.64 -15.11
CA ASP A 12 -1.36 2.54 -14.83
C ASP A 12 -1.77 1.12 -14.48
N PHE A 13 -1.23 0.15 -15.17
CA PHE A 13 -1.54 -1.26 -14.93
C PHE A 13 -1.07 -1.69 -13.54
N GLU A 14 0.18 -1.37 -13.21
CA GLU A 14 0.76 -1.73 -11.91
C GLU A 14 0.01 -1.06 -10.76
N HIS A 15 -0.37 0.19 -10.94
CA HIS A 15 -1.12 0.93 -9.94
C HIS A 15 -2.48 0.26 -9.68
N ARG A 16 -3.21 -0.11 -10.72
CA ARG A 16 -4.48 -0.81 -10.58
C ARG A 16 -4.32 -2.18 -9.94
N LEU A 17 -3.26 -2.88 -10.31
CA LEU A 17 -2.97 -4.19 -9.74
C LEU A 17 -2.72 -4.08 -8.24
N LEU A 18 -1.94 -3.09 -7.82
CA LEU A 18 -1.67 -2.86 -6.40
C LEU A 18 -2.95 -2.54 -5.63
N VAL A 19 -3.78 -1.64 -6.15
CA VAL A 19 -5.07 -1.30 -5.53
C VAL A 19 -5.96 -2.54 -5.44
N GLY A 20 -5.99 -3.34 -6.50
CA GLY A 20 -6.76 -4.59 -6.51
C GLY A 20 -6.31 -5.57 -5.43
N CYS A 21 -5.01 -5.72 -5.25
CA CYS A 21 -4.46 -6.58 -4.20
C CYS A 21 -4.85 -6.08 -2.81
N LEU A 22 -4.82 -4.78 -2.59
CA LEU A 22 -5.20 -4.19 -1.31
C LEU A 22 -6.70 -4.35 -1.05
N MET A 23 -7.52 -4.23 -2.07
CA MET A 23 -8.96 -4.47 -1.94
C MET A 23 -9.26 -5.93 -1.57
N THR A 24 -8.54 -6.86 -2.17
CA THR A 24 -8.65 -8.28 -1.83
C THR A 24 -8.24 -8.52 -0.37
N ALA A 25 -7.14 -7.95 0.06
CA ALA A 25 -6.68 -8.06 1.44
C ALA A 25 -7.72 -7.47 2.42
N ARG A 26 -8.31 -6.33 2.05
CA ARG A 26 -9.37 -5.71 2.85
C ARG A 26 -10.56 -6.65 3.01
N ASN A 27 -10.99 -7.28 1.92
CA ASN A 27 -12.11 -8.22 1.98
C ASN A 27 -11.81 -9.42 2.86
N GLU A 28 -10.58 -9.94 2.79
CA GLU A 28 -10.15 -11.04 3.65
C GLU A 28 -10.15 -10.63 5.12
N TYR A 29 -9.72 -9.42 5.43
CA TYR A 29 -9.73 -8.90 6.79
C TYR A 29 -11.15 -8.77 7.32
N ILE A 30 -12.07 -8.30 6.49
CA ILE A 30 -13.49 -8.21 6.87
C ILE A 30 -14.05 -9.60 7.17
N TYR A 31 -13.73 -10.57 6.32
CA TYR A 31 -14.17 -11.94 6.49
C TYR A 31 -13.64 -12.55 7.79
N GLU A 32 -12.41 -12.23 8.16
CA GLU A 32 -11.77 -12.73 9.38
C GLU A 32 -12.09 -11.89 10.62
N ASP A 33 -12.94 -10.87 10.48
CA ASP A 33 -13.31 -9.95 11.55
C ASP A 33 -12.10 -9.21 12.15
N LYS A 34 -11.17 -8.83 11.28
CA LYS A 34 -9.97 -8.05 11.66
C LYS A 34 -10.19 -6.57 11.40
N PRO A 35 -9.49 -5.67 12.13
CA PRO A 35 -9.55 -4.24 11.85
C PRO A 35 -9.06 -3.92 10.44
N ILE A 36 -9.74 -2.99 9.76
CA ILE A 36 -9.42 -2.62 8.38
C ILE A 36 -8.92 -1.18 8.25
N GLU A 37 -8.78 -0.46 9.36
CA GLU A 37 -8.41 0.96 9.34
C GLU A 37 -7.09 1.20 8.62
N ASP A 38 -6.08 0.41 8.93
CA ASP A 38 -4.75 0.56 8.32
C ASP A 38 -4.77 0.25 6.84
N VAL A 39 -5.51 -0.78 6.44
CA VAL A 39 -5.66 -1.15 5.04
C VAL A 39 -6.38 -0.05 4.28
N ASN A 40 -7.46 0.50 4.84
CA ASN A 40 -8.20 1.59 4.23
C ASN A 40 -7.34 2.84 4.05
N GLU A 41 -6.56 3.19 5.06
CA GLU A 41 -5.64 4.33 4.97
C GLU A 41 -4.62 4.15 3.86
N LEU A 42 -4.08 2.95 3.74
CA LEU A 42 -3.11 2.65 2.69
C LEU A 42 -3.73 2.75 1.31
N ILE A 43 -4.93 2.23 1.14
CA ILE A 43 -5.65 2.32 -0.13
C ILE A 43 -5.87 3.78 -0.51
N LEU A 44 -6.33 4.61 0.44
CA LEU A 44 -6.57 6.02 0.19
C LEU A 44 -5.29 6.76 -0.18
N LYS A 45 -4.19 6.47 0.48
CA LYS A 45 -2.89 7.08 0.16
C LYS A 45 -2.47 6.77 -1.26
N ILE A 46 -2.68 5.54 -1.71
CA ILE A 46 -2.28 5.12 -3.05
C ILE A 46 -3.18 5.76 -4.11
N ILE A 47 -4.49 5.79 -3.86
CA ILE A 47 -5.45 6.38 -4.79
C ILE A 47 -5.23 7.88 -4.91
N ASP A 48 -4.97 8.56 -3.79
CA ASP A 48 -4.81 10.01 -3.75
C ASP A 48 -3.41 10.48 -4.15
N ALA A 49 -2.49 9.56 -4.41
CA ALA A 49 -1.14 9.95 -4.83
C ALA A 49 -1.21 10.83 -6.08
N PRO A 50 -0.61 12.03 -6.06
CA PRO A 50 -0.71 12.96 -7.18
C PRO A 50 0.05 12.47 -8.42
N SER A 51 0.92 11.50 -8.23
CA SER A 51 1.63 10.82 -9.31
C SER A 51 1.74 9.36 -8.93
N LYS A 52 2.19 8.52 -9.86
CA LYS A 52 2.36 7.10 -9.61
C LYS A 52 3.65 6.77 -8.88
N LYS A 53 4.22 7.77 -8.24
CA LYS A 53 5.42 7.64 -7.42
C LYS A 53 5.00 7.31 -5.99
N LEU A 54 5.46 6.18 -5.50
CA LEU A 54 5.21 5.76 -4.13
C LEU A 54 6.50 5.88 -3.32
N ARG A 55 6.39 6.50 -2.15
CA ARG A 55 7.49 6.55 -1.20
C ARG A 55 7.29 5.46 -0.17
N VAL A 56 8.25 4.58 -0.06
CA VAL A 56 8.22 3.49 0.89
C VAL A 56 9.35 3.66 1.89
N ILE A 57 9.03 3.53 3.15
CA ILE A 57 10.03 3.54 4.22
C ILE A 57 10.26 2.09 4.63
N VAL A 58 11.49 1.63 4.43
CA VAL A 58 11.86 0.25 4.75
C VAL A 58 12.73 0.27 5.98
N LYS A 59 12.34 -0.49 6.99
CA LYS A 59 13.16 -0.69 8.18
C LYS A 59 14.06 -1.88 7.94
N GLU A 60 15.34 -1.67 8.18
CA GLU A 60 16.32 -2.74 8.07
C GLU A 60 16.84 -3.08 9.46
N ASP A 61 16.87 -4.37 9.77
CA ASP A 61 17.53 -4.87 10.94
C ASP A 61 18.99 -5.11 10.59
N ALA A 62 19.85 -4.43 11.31
CA ALA A 62 21.28 -4.56 11.08
C ALA A 62 21.82 -5.90 11.62
#